data_d9f82402ea610995ecb2b9dcb731d257
#
_entry.id   d9f82402ea610995ecb2b9dcb731d257
#
_cell.length_a   1.000
_cell.length_b   1.000
_cell.length_c   1.000
_cell.angle_alpha   90.00
_cell.angle_beta   90.00
_cell.angle_gamma   90.00
#
_symmetry.space_group_name_H-M   'P 1'
#
loop_
_entity.id
_entity.type
_entity.pdbx_description
1 polymer ?
#
loop_
_entity_poly.entity_id
_entity_poly.type
_entity_poly.pdbx_seq_one_letter_code
_entity_poly.pdbx_strand_id
1 'polypeptide(L)'
;MLSACGHSKQMEIKAADMSDLEKNRMDIAASQAFTAEAVNISESISSVDMYIEHYQKGKLIETIGPVSADYSEKKPDTLQFVYFENEEGEGKTKRSTVHFGIVDKQGNTAASSSVKRDDSATQEMTQNISSAVPISFEKPVLIGSSIKGTDEPMHTSEHKKELIKHQDALLYYVKLHH
;
A
#
# COMPACT_ATOMS: atom_id res chain seq x y z
N MET A 1 -31.06 34.01 7.92
CA MET A 1 -29.72 33.44 8.16
C MET A 1 -29.68 32.06 7.52
N LEU A 2 -29.01 31.94 6.39
CA LEU A 2 -28.82 30.64 5.71
C LEU A 2 -27.54 30.04 6.28
N SER A 3 -27.67 29.01 7.15
CA SER A 3 -26.55 28.17 7.57
C SER A 3 -26.12 27.37 6.36
N ALA A 4 -25.04 27.77 5.71
CA ALA A 4 -24.32 26.94 4.78
C ALA A 4 -23.67 25.79 5.58
N CYS A 5 -24.33 24.65 5.68
CA CYS A 5 -23.69 23.40 6.08
C CYS A 5 -22.66 23.05 5.01
N GLY A 6 -21.43 23.53 5.20
CA GLY A 6 -20.30 23.04 4.44
C GLY A 6 -20.15 21.55 4.75
N HIS A 7 -20.52 20.68 3.81
CA HIS A 7 -20.18 19.26 3.90
C HIS A 7 -18.65 19.20 3.79
N SER A 8 -17.97 18.95 4.92
CA SER A 8 -16.56 18.59 4.86
C SER A 8 -16.47 17.32 4.01
N LYS A 9 -15.69 17.39 2.94
CA LYS A 9 -15.46 16.21 2.11
C LYS A 9 -14.84 15.13 2.98
N GLN A 10 -15.37 13.91 2.86
CA GLN A 10 -14.85 12.76 3.58
C GLN A 10 -13.41 12.48 3.15
N MET A 11 -12.53 12.14 4.10
CA MET A 11 -11.21 11.64 3.79
C MET A 11 -11.31 10.31 3.05
N GLU A 12 -10.54 10.15 1.99
CA GLU A 12 -10.57 8.96 1.15
C GLU A 12 -9.15 8.57 0.71
N ILE A 13 -8.92 7.26 0.53
CA ILE A 13 -7.78 6.73 -0.22
C ILE A 13 -8.28 6.18 -1.55
N LYS A 14 -7.57 6.46 -2.61
CA LYS A 14 -7.83 5.96 -3.97
C LYS A 14 -6.51 5.64 -4.68
N ALA A 15 -6.57 4.95 -5.81
CA ALA A 15 -5.41 4.83 -6.68
C ALA A 15 -4.92 6.23 -7.10
N ALA A 16 -3.62 6.46 -7.05
CA ALA A 16 -3.07 7.75 -7.45
C ALA A 16 -3.23 7.96 -8.96
N ASP A 17 -3.58 9.18 -9.33
CA ASP A 17 -3.63 9.58 -10.74
C ASP A 17 -2.22 9.94 -11.22
N MET A 18 -1.57 8.97 -11.87
CA MET A 18 -0.20 9.10 -12.36
C MET A 18 -0.19 9.39 -13.86
N SER A 19 0.69 10.30 -14.27
CA SER A 19 1.00 10.51 -15.68
C SER A 19 1.67 9.26 -16.30
N ASP A 20 1.60 9.13 -17.61
CA ASP A 20 2.25 8.03 -18.34
C ASP A 20 3.77 7.99 -18.10
N LEU A 21 4.40 9.16 -17.92
CA LEU A 21 5.82 9.23 -17.62
C LEU A 21 6.14 8.64 -16.23
N GLU A 22 5.31 8.89 -15.23
CA GLU A 22 5.48 8.33 -13.87
C GLU A 22 5.26 6.82 -13.89
N LYS A 23 4.21 6.33 -14.57
CA LYS A 23 3.98 4.89 -14.77
C LYS A 23 5.17 4.21 -15.42
N ASN A 24 5.66 4.74 -16.54
CA ASN A 24 6.82 4.18 -17.24
C ASN A 24 8.09 4.16 -16.37
N ARG A 25 8.29 5.18 -15.52
CA ARG A 25 9.42 5.17 -14.57
C ARG A 25 9.29 4.08 -13.53
N MET A 26 8.08 3.85 -13.00
CA MET A 26 7.84 2.78 -12.05
C MET A 26 8.05 1.41 -12.68
N ASP A 27 7.57 1.19 -13.90
CA ASP A 27 7.74 -0.07 -14.65
C ASP A 27 9.21 -0.40 -14.94
N ILE A 28 10.07 0.63 -15.10
CA ILE A 28 11.52 0.44 -15.25
C ILE A 28 12.19 0.15 -13.91
N ALA A 29 11.71 0.77 -12.82
CA ALA A 29 12.35 0.72 -11.51
C ALA A 29 12.03 -0.53 -10.70
N ALA A 30 10.93 -1.22 -11.01
CA ALA A 30 10.41 -2.31 -10.19
C ALA A 30 9.75 -3.41 -11.02
N SER A 31 9.81 -4.65 -10.52
CA SER A 31 9.04 -5.77 -11.09
C SER A 31 7.55 -5.65 -10.80
N GLN A 32 7.20 -5.07 -9.65
CA GLN A 32 5.84 -4.82 -9.19
C GLN A 32 5.78 -3.47 -8.49
N ALA A 33 4.78 -2.65 -8.81
CA ALA A 33 4.61 -1.36 -8.16
C ALA A 33 3.15 -0.89 -8.16
N PHE A 34 2.79 -0.08 -7.18
CA PHE A 34 1.57 0.72 -7.21
C PHE A 34 1.72 1.98 -6.37
N THR A 35 0.83 2.94 -6.60
CA THR A 35 0.73 4.17 -5.82
C THR A 35 -0.73 4.46 -5.49
N ALA A 36 -1.01 4.72 -4.22
CA ALA A 36 -2.31 5.22 -3.76
C ALA A 36 -2.16 6.64 -3.22
N GLU A 37 -3.23 7.40 -3.17
CA GLU A 37 -3.23 8.74 -2.60
C GLU A 37 -4.38 8.95 -1.62
N ALA A 38 -4.11 9.64 -0.51
CA ALA A 38 -5.13 10.13 0.38
C ALA A 38 -5.47 11.58 0.05
N VAL A 39 -6.76 11.89 -0.02
CA VAL A 39 -7.29 13.21 -0.34
C VAL A 39 -8.29 13.67 0.73
N ASN A 40 -8.57 14.99 0.73
CA ASN A 40 -9.45 15.62 1.72
C ASN A 40 -8.99 15.40 3.17
N ILE A 41 -7.67 15.46 3.40
CA ILE A 41 -7.05 15.14 4.69
C ILE A 41 -7.51 16.14 5.74
N SER A 42 -7.96 15.60 6.89
CA SER A 42 -8.39 16.43 8.02
C SER A 42 -7.22 17.18 8.65
N GLU A 43 -7.47 18.40 9.11
CA GLU A 43 -6.50 19.18 9.89
C GLU A 43 -6.15 18.54 11.24
N SER A 44 -6.94 17.57 11.71
CA SER A 44 -6.67 16.86 12.97
C SER A 44 -5.69 15.69 12.84
N ILE A 45 -5.15 15.41 11.65
CA ILE A 45 -4.12 14.38 11.49
C ILE A 45 -2.86 14.75 12.28
N SER A 46 -2.30 13.81 13.03
CA SER A 46 -1.02 13.95 13.71
C SER A 46 0.09 13.14 13.09
N SER A 47 -0.23 11.92 12.65
CA SER A 47 0.74 11.05 11.97
C SER A 47 0.06 10.03 11.07
N VAL A 48 0.86 9.41 10.22
CA VAL A 48 0.44 8.34 9.30
C VAL A 48 1.44 7.20 9.36
N ASP A 49 0.92 5.99 9.50
CA ASP A 49 1.69 4.76 9.42
C ASP A 49 1.39 4.01 8.11
N MET A 50 2.43 3.49 7.48
CA MET A 50 2.33 2.51 6.40
C MET A 50 3.07 1.24 6.78
N TYR A 51 2.44 0.07 6.63
CA TYR A 51 3.03 -1.22 6.96
C TYR A 51 2.53 -2.33 6.05
N ILE A 52 3.20 -3.47 6.09
CA ILE A 52 2.90 -4.64 5.27
C ILE A 52 2.68 -5.84 6.19
N GLU A 53 1.61 -6.59 5.96
CA GLU A 53 1.42 -7.92 6.54
C GLU A 53 1.76 -8.98 5.51
N HIS A 54 2.68 -9.88 5.85
CA HIS A 54 3.09 -11.01 5.01
C HIS A 54 2.40 -12.29 5.50
N TYR A 55 1.65 -12.90 4.61
CA TYR A 55 0.94 -14.15 4.85
C TYR A 55 1.48 -15.27 3.96
N GLN A 56 1.58 -16.48 4.52
CA GLN A 56 1.81 -17.71 3.73
C GLN A 56 0.74 -18.74 4.11
N LYS A 57 -0.02 -19.21 3.11
CA LYS A 57 -1.08 -20.23 3.29
C LYS A 57 -2.05 -19.89 4.42
N GLY A 58 -2.49 -18.64 4.46
CA GLY A 58 -3.44 -18.12 5.46
C GLY A 58 -2.85 -17.75 6.81
N LYS A 59 -1.55 -17.97 7.05
CA LYS A 59 -0.89 -17.64 8.32
C LYS A 59 -0.09 -16.36 8.19
N LEU A 60 -0.27 -15.44 9.13
CA LEU A 60 0.61 -14.28 9.27
C LEU A 60 2.01 -14.75 9.64
N ILE A 61 2.99 -14.42 8.80
CA ILE A 61 4.40 -14.73 9.00
C ILE A 61 5.09 -13.59 9.73
N GLU A 62 4.89 -12.37 9.25
CA GLU A 62 5.51 -11.17 9.80
C GLU A 62 4.70 -9.91 9.48
N THR A 63 4.95 -8.85 10.23
CA THR A 63 4.53 -7.48 9.91
C THR A 63 5.79 -6.64 9.69
N ILE A 64 5.89 -6.00 8.55
CA ILE A 64 7.03 -5.19 8.13
C ILE A 64 6.67 -3.72 8.29
N GLY A 65 7.50 -2.97 8.97
CA GLY A 65 7.24 -1.59 9.34
C GLY A 65 6.74 -1.46 10.79
N PRO A 66 6.02 -0.37 11.14
CA PRO A 66 5.57 0.69 10.25
C PRO A 66 6.67 1.65 9.78
N VAL A 67 6.41 2.31 8.65
CA VAL A 67 7.04 3.58 8.30
C VAL A 67 6.06 4.66 8.72
N SER A 68 6.54 5.62 9.52
CA SER A 68 5.69 6.66 10.11
C SER A 68 6.13 8.05 9.66
N ALA A 69 5.17 8.89 9.29
CA ALA A 69 5.37 10.31 9.01
C ALA A 69 4.59 11.15 10.01
N ASP A 70 5.26 12.15 10.61
CA ASP A 70 4.69 13.05 11.59
C ASP A 70 4.17 14.32 10.90
N TYR A 71 2.94 14.69 11.22
CA TYR A 71 2.23 15.85 10.70
C TYR A 71 1.69 16.75 11.81
N SER A 72 2.20 16.63 13.03
CA SER A 72 1.77 17.45 14.18
C SER A 72 2.00 18.94 13.96
N GLU A 73 3.10 19.33 13.31
CA GLU A 73 3.45 20.73 13.07
C GLU A 73 2.88 21.27 11.75
N LYS A 74 2.85 20.46 10.72
CA LYS A 74 2.44 20.90 9.38
C LYS A 74 1.62 19.83 8.67
N LYS A 75 0.39 20.14 8.38
CA LYS A 75 -0.56 19.24 7.71
C LYS A 75 -0.27 19.11 6.22
N PRO A 76 -0.37 17.90 5.67
CA PRO A 76 -0.24 17.68 4.24
C PRO A 76 -1.56 18.00 3.52
N ASP A 77 -1.50 18.54 2.31
CA ASP A 77 -2.67 18.69 1.44
C ASP A 77 -3.11 17.35 0.84
N THR A 78 -2.11 16.55 0.45
CA THR A 78 -2.24 15.21 -0.13
C THR A 78 -1.11 14.35 0.37
N LEU A 79 -1.37 13.04 0.47
CA LEU A 79 -0.37 12.02 0.80
C LEU A 79 -0.37 10.98 -0.30
N GLN A 80 0.80 10.59 -0.76
CA GLN A 80 0.96 9.44 -1.63
C GLN A 80 1.62 8.30 -0.88
N PHE A 81 1.13 7.10 -1.11
CA PHE A 81 1.64 5.85 -0.57
C PHE A 81 2.23 5.07 -1.74
N VAL A 82 3.54 4.89 -1.71
CA VAL A 82 4.28 4.24 -2.80
C VAL A 82 4.77 2.88 -2.34
N TYR A 83 4.57 1.91 -3.19
CA TYR A 83 5.12 0.57 -3.04
C TYR A 83 5.78 0.13 -4.33
N PHE A 84 6.91 -0.56 -4.20
CA PHE A 84 7.50 -1.34 -5.28
C PHE A 84 8.30 -2.52 -4.74
N GLU A 85 8.35 -3.59 -5.54
CA GLU A 85 9.04 -4.83 -5.23
C GLU A 85 10.05 -5.12 -6.34
N ASN A 86 11.25 -5.50 -5.95
CA ASN A 86 12.29 -5.98 -6.83
C ASN A 86 12.66 -7.41 -6.45
N GLU A 87 12.76 -8.28 -7.43
CA GLU A 87 13.24 -9.63 -7.24
C GLU A 87 14.71 -9.72 -7.65
N GLU A 88 15.55 -10.28 -6.78
CA GLU A 88 16.98 -10.48 -7.00
C GLU A 88 17.36 -11.95 -6.80
N GLY A 89 18.33 -12.41 -7.59
CA GLY A 89 18.82 -13.80 -7.55
C GLY A 89 18.08 -14.73 -8.49
N GLU A 90 18.51 -15.99 -8.50
CA GLU A 90 17.92 -17.05 -9.34
C GLU A 90 17.63 -18.31 -8.50
N GLY A 91 16.58 -19.05 -8.89
CA GLY A 91 16.19 -20.30 -8.26
C GLY A 91 15.99 -20.16 -6.75
N LYS A 92 16.60 -21.04 -5.95
CA LYS A 92 16.44 -21.07 -4.49
C LYS A 92 17.06 -19.89 -3.74
N THR A 93 17.81 -19.03 -4.42
CA THR A 93 18.41 -17.81 -3.84
C THR A 93 17.59 -16.56 -4.15
N LYS A 94 16.48 -16.70 -4.83
CA LYS A 94 15.58 -15.60 -5.16
C LYS A 94 15.06 -14.93 -3.89
N ARG A 95 15.18 -13.62 -3.82
CA ARG A 95 14.68 -12.79 -2.74
C ARG A 95 13.90 -11.64 -3.31
N SER A 96 12.83 -11.27 -2.64
CA SER A 96 12.09 -10.05 -2.93
C SER A 96 12.54 -8.96 -1.97
N THR A 97 12.89 -7.80 -2.50
CA THR A 97 13.09 -6.60 -1.70
C THR A 97 11.89 -5.68 -1.91
N VAL A 98 11.13 -5.45 -0.84
CA VAL A 98 10.00 -4.53 -0.84
C VAL A 98 10.45 -3.16 -0.39
N HIS A 99 10.03 -2.12 -1.10
CA HIS A 99 10.23 -0.73 -0.78
C HIS A 99 8.86 -0.08 -0.63
N PHE A 100 8.65 0.66 0.43
CA PHE A 100 7.39 1.32 0.69
C PHE A 100 7.60 2.62 1.44
N GLY A 101 6.73 3.57 1.22
CA GLY A 101 6.90 4.88 1.82
C GLY A 101 5.73 5.83 1.63
N ILE A 102 5.79 6.90 2.37
CA ILE A 102 4.85 8.01 2.41
C ILE A 102 5.54 9.22 1.79
N VAL A 103 4.89 9.83 0.81
CA VAL A 103 5.41 10.98 0.07
C VAL A 103 4.42 12.13 0.15
N ASP A 104 4.91 13.32 0.42
CA ASP A 104 4.16 14.57 0.35
C ASP A 104 5.00 15.69 -0.30
N LYS A 105 4.48 16.91 -0.32
CA LYS A 105 5.21 18.07 -0.86
C LYS A 105 6.43 18.49 -0.04
N GLN A 106 6.61 17.96 1.17
CA GLN A 106 7.69 18.31 2.08
C GLN A 106 8.85 17.33 1.96
N GLY A 107 8.59 16.11 1.47
CA GLY A 107 9.59 15.07 1.32
C GLY A 107 9.00 13.68 1.27
N ASN A 108 9.80 12.72 1.72
CA ASN A 108 9.37 11.34 1.83
C ASN A 108 9.93 10.67 3.08
N THR A 109 9.20 9.67 3.55
CA THR A 109 9.64 8.73 4.59
C THR A 109 9.46 7.34 4.04
N ALA A 110 10.53 6.57 3.91
CA ALA A 110 10.49 5.26 3.27
C ALA A 110 11.35 4.22 3.99
N ALA A 111 11.01 2.96 3.80
CA ALA A 111 11.80 1.82 4.23
C ALA A 111 11.91 0.76 3.13
N SER A 112 12.88 -0.14 3.35
CA SER A 112 13.07 -1.33 2.52
C SER A 112 13.22 -2.53 3.42
N SER A 113 12.68 -3.67 3.00
CA SER A 113 12.82 -4.94 3.70
C SER A 113 13.00 -6.09 2.72
N SER A 114 13.89 -7.03 3.05
CA SER A 114 14.02 -8.27 2.29
C SER A 114 12.97 -9.26 2.80
N VAL A 115 12.16 -9.77 1.90
CA VAL A 115 11.07 -10.70 2.18
C VAL A 115 11.33 -12.03 1.50
N LYS A 116 11.16 -13.12 2.25
CA LYS A 116 11.24 -14.45 1.65
C LYS A 116 9.86 -14.88 1.17
N ARG A 117 9.59 -14.68 -0.14
CA ARG A 117 8.38 -15.14 -0.81
C ARG A 117 8.41 -16.64 -1.05
N ASP A 118 7.24 -17.25 -1.29
CA ASP A 118 7.17 -18.68 -1.66
C ASP A 118 7.62 -18.87 -3.13
N ASP A 119 8.78 -19.51 -3.31
CA ASP A 119 9.40 -19.72 -4.63
C ASP A 119 8.71 -20.80 -5.46
N SER A 120 7.78 -21.56 -4.88
CA SER A 120 7.03 -22.60 -5.61
C SER A 120 5.83 -22.04 -6.39
N ALA A 121 5.48 -20.77 -6.16
CA ALA A 121 4.43 -20.08 -6.89
C ALA A 121 4.86 -19.81 -8.34
N THR A 122 3.97 -20.08 -9.29
CA THR A 122 4.20 -19.89 -10.73
C THR A 122 3.56 -18.64 -11.29
N GLN A 123 2.68 -18.02 -10.52
CA GLN A 123 1.97 -16.81 -10.90
C GLN A 123 2.09 -15.76 -9.81
N GLU A 124 2.10 -14.51 -10.23
CA GLU A 124 2.13 -13.34 -9.35
C GLU A 124 1.19 -12.27 -9.87
N MET A 125 0.52 -11.59 -8.95
CA MET A 125 -0.38 -10.48 -9.26
C MET A 125 -0.25 -9.40 -8.20
N THR A 126 -0.05 -8.17 -8.64
CA THR A 126 -0.12 -6.98 -7.78
C THR A 126 -1.38 -6.18 -8.09
N GLN A 127 -2.06 -5.76 -7.06
CA GLN A 127 -3.31 -5.02 -7.15
C GLN A 127 -3.25 -3.77 -6.27
N ASN A 128 -3.70 -2.65 -6.83
CA ASN A 128 -4.06 -1.44 -6.09
C ASN A 128 -5.56 -1.49 -5.74
N ILE A 129 -6.01 -0.60 -4.84
CA ILE A 129 -7.44 -0.37 -4.64
C ILE A 129 -8.11 0.04 -5.94
N SER A 130 -9.28 -0.51 -6.24
CA SER A 130 -10.01 -0.26 -7.50
C SER A 130 -10.94 0.94 -7.41
N SER A 131 -11.34 1.32 -6.20
CA SER A 131 -12.27 2.41 -5.92
C SER A 131 -11.81 3.23 -4.71
N ALA A 132 -12.28 4.47 -4.59
CA ALA A 132 -12.02 5.29 -3.42
C ALA A 132 -12.63 4.64 -2.16
N VAL A 133 -11.81 4.53 -1.11
CA VAL A 133 -12.18 3.95 0.18
C VAL A 133 -12.17 5.04 1.26
N PRO A 134 -13.28 5.23 1.99
CA PRO A 134 -13.31 6.15 3.12
C PRO A 134 -12.30 5.77 4.20
N ILE A 135 -11.61 6.78 4.75
CA ILE A 135 -10.67 6.60 5.84
C ILE A 135 -11.26 7.15 7.14
N SER A 136 -10.99 6.44 8.22
CA SER A 136 -11.23 6.93 9.59
C SER A 136 -9.94 6.82 10.38
N PHE A 137 -9.73 7.75 11.31
CA PHE A 137 -8.60 7.67 12.23
C PHE A 137 -8.60 6.36 13.02
N GLU A 138 -7.40 5.89 13.36
CA GLU A 138 -7.11 4.70 14.16
C GLU A 138 -7.57 3.36 13.51
N LYS A 139 -8.10 3.40 12.29
CA LYS A 139 -8.49 2.20 11.56
C LYS A 139 -7.56 1.97 10.36
N PRO A 140 -6.91 0.80 10.28
CA PRO A 140 -6.12 0.46 9.11
C PRO A 140 -6.99 0.25 7.88
N VAL A 141 -6.51 0.75 6.75
CA VAL A 141 -7.13 0.58 5.43
C VAL A 141 -6.18 -0.23 4.55
N LEU A 142 -6.68 -1.30 3.95
CA LEU A 142 -5.95 -2.07 2.95
C LEU A 142 -5.92 -1.26 1.64
N ILE A 143 -4.72 -0.92 1.16
CA ILE A 143 -4.54 -0.07 -0.02
C ILE A 143 -4.02 -0.83 -1.24
N GLY A 144 -3.61 -2.08 -1.07
CA GLY A 144 -3.14 -2.93 -2.15
C GLY A 144 -2.62 -4.26 -1.68
N SER A 145 -2.28 -5.12 -2.62
CA SER A 145 -1.74 -6.45 -2.34
C SER A 145 -0.81 -6.93 -3.45
N SER A 146 0.16 -7.77 -3.09
CA SER A 146 0.93 -8.60 -4.01
C SER A 146 0.76 -10.06 -3.60
N ILE A 147 0.16 -10.86 -4.47
CA ILE A 147 -0.16 -12.26 -4.20
C ILE A 147 0.59 -13.18 -5.15
N LYS A 148 1.01 -14.34 -4.64
CA LYS A 148 1.62 -15.41 -5.43
C LYS A 148 0.86 -16.71 -5.22
N GLY A 149 0.74 -17.51 -6.28
CA GLY A 149 0.05 -18.79 -6.24
C GLY A 149 0.40 -19.71 -7.39
N THR A 150 -0.10 -20.96 -7.29
CA THR A 150 0.00 -21.97 -8.34
C THR A 150 -1.34 -22.24 -9.02
N ASP A 151 -2.43 -21.75 -8.42
CA ASP A 151 -3.80 -22.03 -8.88
C ASP A 151 -4.23 -20.99 -9.92
N GLU A 152 -4.81 -21.47 -11.00
CA GLU A 152 -5.44 -20.63 -12.00
C GLU A 152 -6.97 -20.75 -11.94
N PRO A 153 -7.69 -19.64 -12.15
CA PRO A 153 -7.17 -18.26 -12.28
C PRO A 153 -6.97 -17.60 -10.90
N MET A 154 -5.91 -16.81 -10.76
CA MET A 154 -5.81 -15.91 -9.62
C MET A 154 -6.87 -14.81 -9.73
N HIS A 155 -7.59 -14.56 -8.66
CA HIS A 155 -8.62 -13.55 -8.61
C HIS A 155 -8.18 -12.38 -7.74
N THR A 156 -8.40 -11.17 -8.26
CA THR A 156 -8.25 -9.95 -7.47
C THR A 156 -9.38 -9.86 -6.44
N SER A 157 -9.07 -9.39 -5.24
CA SER A 157 -10.05 -9.13 -4.19
C SER A 157 -9.61 -7.95 -3.34
N GLU A 158 -10.55 -7.14 -2.89
CA GLU A 158 -10.30 -6.09 -1.89
C GLU A 158 -10.50 -6.61 -0.45
N HIS A 159 -10.82 -7.90 -0.30
CA HIS A 159 -11.08 -8.50 0.98
C HIS A 159 -9.90 -9.33 1.47
N LYS A 160 -9.31 -8.93 2.60
CA LYS A 160 -8.21 -9.65 3.27
C LYS A 160 -8.44 -11.17 3.33
N LYS A 161 -9.66 -11.62 3.69
CA LYS A 161 -10.00 -13.04 3.83
C LYS A 161 -9.81 -13.86 2.55
N GLU A 162 -9.97 -13.25 1.38
CA GLU A 162 -9.73 -13.90 0.10
C GLU A 162 -8.24 -13.88 -0.26
N LEU A 163 -7.58 -12.73 -0.09
CA LEU A 163 -6.18 -12.55 -0.42
C LEU A 163 -5.25 -13.49 0.35
N ILE A 164 -5.49 -13.70 1.64
CA ILE A 164 -4.65 -14.58 2.47
C ILE A 164 -4.81 -16.07 2.16
N LYS A 165 -5.78 -16.48 1.34
CA LYS A 165 -5.93 -17.88 0.88
C LYS A 165 -4.85 -18.27 -0.14
N HIS A 166 -4.26 -17.28 -0.83
CA HIS A 166 -3.18 -17.52 -1.76
C HIS A 166 -1.95 -18.10 -1.05
N GLN A 167 -1.07 -18.72 -1.82
CA GLN A 167 0.12 -19.39 -1.30
C GLN A 167 1.04 -18.43 -0.57
N ASP A 168 1.14 -17.20 -1.07
CA ASP A 168 1.89 -16.11 -0.48
C ASP A 168 1.18 -14.78 -0.77
N ALA A 169 1.07 -13.92 0.23
CA ALA A 169 0.40 -12.62 0.09
C ALA A 169 1.08 -11.55 0.93
N LEU A 170 1.40 -10.44 0.29
CA LEU A 170 1.76 -9.18 0.94
C LEU A 170 0.55 -8.24 0.88
N LEU A 171 0.10 -7.79 2.04
CA LEU A 171 -1.03 -6.86 2.17
C LEU A 171 -0.55 -5.53 2.71
N TYR A 172 -0.85 -4.44 2.00
CA TYR A 172 -0.35 -3.10 2.28
C TYR A 172 -1.40 -2.27 2.97
N TYR A 173 -1.05 -1.75 4.14
CA TYR A 173 -1.97 -1.00 4.99
C TYR A 173 -1.47 0.40 5.26
N VAL A 174 -2.44 1.30 5.39
CA VAL A 174 -2.24 2.67 5.89
C VAL A 174 -3.14 2.88 7.09
N LYS A 175 -2.63 3.58 8.10
CA LYS A 175 -3.37 3.98 9.29
C LYS A 175 -3.07 5.44 9.60
N LEU A 176 -4.11 6.25 9.77
CA LEU A 176 -4.03 7.65 10.16
C LEU A 176 -4.28 7.78 11.66
N HIS A 177 -3.56 8.70 12.29
CA HIS A 177 -3.68 9.01 13.72
C HIS A 177 -4.09 10.48 13.95
N HIS A 178 -4.81 10.69 15.06
CA HIS A 178 -5.13 12.04 15.56
C HIS A 178 -3.93 12.71 16.17
#